data_a70d2d549389a743f07c274d0ff90eb0
#
_entry.id   a70d2d549389a743f07c274d0ff90eb0
#
_cell.length_a   1.000
_cell.length_b   1.000
_cell.length_c   1.000
_cell.angle_alpha   90.00
_cell.angle_beta   90.00
_cell.angle_gamma   90.00
#
_symmetry.space_group_name_H-M   'P 1'
#
loop_
_entity.id
_entity.type
_entity.pdbx_description
1 polymer ?
#
loop_
_entity_poly.entity_id
_entity_poly.type
_entity_poly.pdbx_seq_one_letter_code
_entity_poly.pdbx_strand_id
1 'polypeptide(L)'
;MLIKVFGAAVQGIDATLITIEVNSSRGCMFYLVGLPDSAVKESHQRIISALLVNGYKMPTSNIVVNMAPADIRKEGSAYDLPLAIGLLGASETISSEKFSHYLLMGELSLDGSIQPIKGCLLYTSP
;
A
#
# COMPACT_ATOMS: atom_id res chain seq x y z
N MET A 1 14.85 6.68 -0.52
CA MET A 1 13.85 7.67 -0.08
C MET A 1 12.79 6.97 0.77
N LEU A 2 12.51 7.50 1.93
CA LEU A 2 11.50 6.95 2.84
C LEU A 2 10.23 7.79 2.76
N ILE A 3 9.10 7.15 2.51
CA ILE A 3 7.80 7.81 2.52
C ILE A 3 6.80 7.03 3.37
N LYS A 4 5.72 7.69 3.78
CA LYS A 4 4.65 7.07 4.56
C LYS A 4 3.32 7.26 3.88
N VAL A 5 2.54 6.17 3.84
CA VAL A 5 1.15 6.16 3.39
C VAL A 5 0.32 5.58 4.52
N PHE A 6 -0.94 5.99 4.62
CA PHE A 6 -1.79 5.59 5.73
C PHE A 6 -2.99 4.78 5.23
N GLY A 7 -3.26 3.70 5.93
CA GLY A 7 -4.42 2.85 5.73
C GLY A 7 -5.08 2.54 7.05
N ALA A 8 -5.99 1.59 7.05
CA ALA A 8 -6.70 1.20 8.27
C ALA A 8 -6.96 -0.30 8.29
N ALA A 9 -6.79 -0.90 9.47
CA ALA A 9 -7.26 -2.25 9.74
C ALA A 9 -8.61 -2.16 10.43
N VAL A 10 -9.61 -2.84 9.91
CA VAL A 10 -10.95 -2.86 10.47
C VAL A 10 -11.16 -4.20 11.17
N GLN A 11 -11.50 -4.15 12.47
CA GLN A 11 -11.83 -5.32 13.26
C GLN A 11 -13.16 -5.06 13.98
N GLY A 12 -14.23 -5.68 13.48
CA GLY A 12 -15.58 -5.40 13.98
C GLY A 12 -15.96 -3.95 13.71
N ILE A 13 -16.22 -3.19 14.77
CA ILE A 13 -16.56 -1.77 14.69
C ILE A 13 -15.34 -0.87 14.89
N ASP A 14 -14.18 -1.44 15.21
CA ASP A 14 -12.96 -0.69 15.49
C ASP A 14 -12.09 -0.59 14.24
N ALA A 15 -11.46 0.57 14.09
CA ALA A 15 -10.47 0.79 13.04
C ALA A 15 -9.16 1.24 13.67
N THR A 16 -8.07 0.61 13.26
CA THR A 16 -6.73 0.96 13.72
C THR A 16 -5.96 1.56 12.56
N LEU A 17 -5.31 2.69 12.80
CA LEU A 17 -4.46 3.32 11.81
C LEU A 17 -3.27 2.41 11.49
N ILE A 18 -3.06 2.16 10.21
CA ILE A 18 -1.89 1.43 9.72
C ILE A 18 -1.00 2.41 8.99
N THR A 19 0.23 2.53 9.47
CA THR A 19 1.25 3.34 8.78
C THR A 19 2.06 2.42 7.89
N ILE A 20 2.06 2.72 6.60
CA ILE A 20 2.80 1.97 5.60
C ILE A 20 4.03 2.78 5.24
N GLU A 21 5.17 2.31 5.68
CA GLU A 21 6.46 2.95 5.42
C GLU A 21 7.11 2.27 4.24
N VAL A 22 7.46 3.03 3.22
CA VAL A 22 8.11 2.50 2.01
C VAL A 22 9.46 3.17 1.87
N ASN A 23 10.52 2.37 1.88
CA ASN A 23 11.87 2.86 1.70
C ASN A 23 12.48 2.27 0.45
N SER A 24 12.98 3.13 -0.43
CA SER A 24 13.73 2.72 -1.61
C SER A 24 15.21 2.97 -1.40
N SER A 25 16.03 2.02 -1.81
CA SER A 25 17.49 2.11 -1.73
C SER A 25 18.10 1.38 -2.91
N ARG A 26 19.42 1.32 -2.98
CA ARG A 26 20.12 0.66 -4.08
C ARG A 26 19.94 -0.85 -3.99
N GLY A 27 19.53 -1.48 -5.09
CA GLY A 27 19.29 -2.92 -5.16
C GLY A 27 18.10 -3.26 -6.05
N CYS A 28 17.58 -4.49 -5.95
CA CYS A 28 16.47 -4.95 -6.78
C CYS A 28 15.50 -5.90 -6.03
N MET A 29 15.50 -5.89 -4.72
CA MET A 29 14.67 -6.80 -3.90
C MET A 29 13.42 -6.08 -3.39
N PHE A 30 12.36 -6.85 -3.16
CA PHE A 30 11.13 -6.38 -2.55
C PHE A 30 10.88 -7.14 -1.26
N TYR A 31 10.73 -6.40 -0.16
CA TYR A 31 10.46 -6.97 1.15
C TYR A 31 9.21 -6.33 1.76
N LEU A 32 8.36 -7.16 2.35
CA LEU A 32 7.14 -6.73 3.02
C LEU A 32 7.13 -7.29 4.44
N VAL A 33 7.13 -6.42 5.43
CA VAL A 33 7.16 -6.81 6.84
C VAL A 33 6.03 -6.15 7.62
N GLY A 34 5.72 -6.66 8.81
CA GLY A 34 4.67 -6.14 9.66
C GLY A 34 3.45 -7.06 9.73
N LEU A 35 3.66 -8.37 9.77
CA LEU A 35 2.61 -9.40 9.84
C LEU A 35 1.59 -9.33 8.69
N PRO A 36 2.05 -9.30 7.42
CA PRO A 36 1.12 -9.39 6.30
C PRO A 36 0.63 -10.84 6.14
N ASP A 37 -0.65 -11.03 5.83
CA ASP A 37 -1.17 -12.34 5.46
C ASP A 37 -0.84 -12.67 4.00
N SER A 38 -1.27 -13.84 3.53
CA SER A 38 -1.00 -14.25 2.15
C SER A 38 -1.65 -13.31 1.12
N ALA A 39 -2.84 -12.80 1.39
CA ALA A 39 -3.52 -11.87 0.49
C ALA A 39 -2.76 -10.54 0.39
N VAL A 40 -2.22 -10.04 1.50
CA VAL A 40 -1.38 -8.84 1.49
C VAL A 40 -0.09 -9.09 0.71
N LYS A 41 0.54 -10.26 0.89
CA LYS A 41 1.75 -10.61 0.15
C LYS A 41 1.52 -10.72 -1.35
N GLU A 42 0.33 -11.12 -1.77
CA GLU A 42 -0.06 -11.17 -3.19
C GLU A 42 -0.20 -9.79 -3.82
N SER A 43 -0.32 -8.74 -3.01
CA SER A 43 -0.44 -7.35 -3.51
C SER A 43 0.66 -7.00 -4.48
N HIS A 44 1.88 -7.49 -4.26
CA HIS A 44 3.02 -7.22 -5.14
C HIS A 44 2.70 -7.58 -6.59
N GLN A 45 2.08 -8.73 -6.83
CA GLN A 45 1.75 -9.18 -8.18
C GLN A 45 0.67 -8.30 -8.82
N ARG A 46 -0.37 -7.95 -8.07
CA ARG A 46 -1.44 -7.08 -8.58
C ARG A 46 -0.94 -5.69 -8.88
N ILE A 47 -0.08 -5.15 -8.01
CA ILE A 47 0.51 -3.82 -8.18
C ILE A 47 1.40 -3.77 -9.42
N ILE A 48 2.27 -4.76 -9.60
CA ILE A 48 3.15 -4.81 -10.77
C ILE A 48 2.32 -4.77 -12.06
N SER A 49 1.31 -5.63 -12.15
CA SER A 49 0.45 -5.68 -13.33
C SER A 49 -0.26 -4.36 -13.57
N ALA A 50 -0.88 -3.80 -12.51
CA ALA A 50 -1.62 -2.54 -12.61
C ALA A 50 -0.74 -1.38 -13.06
N LEU A 51 0.49 -1.29 -12.53
CA LEU A 51 1.41 -0.22 -12.91
C LEU A 51 1.87 -0.36 -14.36
N LEU A 52 2.23 -1.57 -14.78
CA LEU A 52 2.70 -1.82 -16.15
C LEU A 52 1.61 -1.55 -17.18
N VAL A 53 0.38 -2.00 -16.92
CA VAL A 53 -0.77 -1.77 -17.82
C VAL A 53 -1.02 -0.27 -18.00
N ASN A 54 -0.78 0.53 -16.95
CA ASN A 54 -1.01 1.97 -16.98
C ASN A 54 0.22 2.78 -17.40
N GLY A 55 1.25 2.12 -17.92
CA GLY A 55 2.42 2.80 -18.49
C GLY A 55 3.48 3.22 -17.48
N TYR A 56 3.35 2.83 -16.22
CA TYR A 56 4.39 3.09 -15.23
C TYR A 56 5.50 2.06 -15.32
N LYS A 57 6.70 2.47 -14.97
CA LYS A 57 7.84 1.55 -14.85
C LYS A 57 7.95 1.06 -13.41
N MET A 58 8.30 -0.21 -13.25
CA MET A 58 8.62 -0.72 -11.93
C MET A 58 9.93 -0.10 -11.44
N PRO A 59 10.00 0.30 -10.16
CA PRO A 59 11.26 0.78 -9.61
C PRO A 59 12.35 -0.29 -9.69
N THR A 60 13.51 0.07 -10.18
CA THR A 60 14.70 -0.80 -10.20
C THR A 60 15.50 -0.59 -8.92
N SER A 61 14.82 -0.56 -7.79
CA SER A 61 15.41 -0.27 -6.49
C SER A 61 15.07 -1.38 -5.51
N ASN A 62 15.83 -1.41 -4.42
CA ASN A 62 15.47 -2.20 -3.26
C ASN A 62 14.29 -1.53 -2.58
N ILE A 63 13.20 -2.24 -2.41
CA ILE A 63 12.00 -1.71 -1.75
C ILE A 63 11.75 -2.49 -0.47
N VAL A 64 11.72 -1.80 0.64
CA VAL A 64 11.31 -2.37 1.93
C VAL A 64 10.04 -1.66 2.36
N VAL A 65 8.98 -2.44 2.58
CA VAL A 65 7.71 -1.94 3.08
C VAL A 65 7.50 -2.46 4.48
N ASN A 66 7.29 -1.55 5.44
CA ASN A 66 6.94 -1.91 6.80
C ASN A 66 5.52 -1.44 7.09
N MET A 67 4.67 -2.37 7.49
CA MET A 67 3.28 -2.07 7.86
C MET A 67 3.17 -2.01 9.38
N ALA A 68 3.16 -0.82 9.93
CA ALA A 68 3.15 -0.58 11.37
C ALA A 68 1.71 -0.34 11.89
N PRO A 69 1.37 -0.75 13.11
CA PRO A 69 2.26 -1.41 14.08
C PRO A 69 2.52 -2.87 13.74
N ALA A 70 3.71 -3.36 14.13
CA ALA A 70 4.17 -4.68 13.73
C ALA A 70 3.47 -5.83 14.45
N ASP A 71 2.79 -5.56 15.57
CA ASP A 71 2.06 -6.55 16.36
C ASP A 71 0.62 -6.76 15.89
N ILE A 72 0.15 -5.98 14.94
CA ILE A 72 -1.18 -6.12 14.36
C ILE A 72 -1.06 -6.82 13.02
N ARG A 73 -1.80 -7.93 12.86
CA ARG A 73 -1.86 -8.67 11.61
C ARG A 73 -2.64 -7.87 10.56
N LYS A 74 -2.10 -7.77 9.35
CA LYS A 74 -2.74 -7.11 8.21
C LYS A 74 -3.31 -8.19 7.32
N GLU A 75 -4.61 -8.08 7.01
CA GLU A 75 -5.35 -9.09 6.27
C GLU A 75 -6.08 -8.51 5.08
N GLY A 76 -6.20 -9.33 4.02
CA GLY A 76 -7.01 -9.01 2.87
C GLY A 76 -6.28 -8.23 1.79
N SER A 77 -7.01 -7.95 0.72
CA SER A 77 -6.46 -7.35 -0.50
C SER A 77 -6.58 -5.82 -0.54
N ALA A 78 -7.21 -5.22 0.47
CA ALA A 78 -7.50 -3.79 0.46
C ALA A 78 -6.26 -2.90 0.66
N TYR A 79 -5.13 -3.49 1.00
CA TYR A 79 -3.86 -2.75 1.12
C TYR A 79 -3.17 -2.51 -0.23
N ASP A 80 -3.72 -3.06 -1.32
CA ASP A 80 -3.14 -2.88 -2.66
C ASP A 80 -2.94 -1.40 -3.00
N LEU A 81 -3.98 -0.59 -2.80
CA LEU A 81 -3.93 0.83 -3.16
C LEU A 81 -2.88 1.60 -2.38
N PRO A 82 -2.85 1.57 -1.04
CA PRO A 82 -1.82 2.30 -0.31
C PRO A 82 -0.40 1.78 -0.61
N LEU A 83 -0.24 0.48 -0.85
CA LEU A 83 1.06 -0.07 -1.25
C LEU A 83 1.51 0.44 -2.61
N ALA A 84 0.60 0.50 -3.58
CA ALA A 84 0.90 1.02 -4.92
C ALA A 84 1.26 2.51 -4.88
N ILE A 85 0.49 3.30 -4.14
CA ILE A 85 0.75 4.73 -3.97
C ILE A 85 2.09 4.95 -3.27
N GLY A 86 2.39 4.14 -2.25
CA GLY A 86 3.66 4.17 -1.56
C GLY A 86 4.85 3.88 -2.48
N LEU A 87 4.69 2.90 -3.34
CA LEU A 87 5.71 2.55 -4.34
C LEU A 87 5.98 3.70 -5.30
N LEU A 88 4.91 4.28 -5.83
CA LEU A 88 5.01 5.42 -6.75
C LEU A 88 5.64 6.64 -6.08
N GLY A 89 5.32 6.89 -4.82
CA GLY A 89 5.91 7.99 -4.06
C GLY A 89 7.40 7.77 -3.77
N ALA A 90 7.77 6.56 -3.35
CA ALA A 90 9.15 6.22 -3.03
C ALA A 90 10.05 6.23 -4.27
N SER A 91 9.50 5.93 -5.44
CA SER A 91 10.21 6.02 -6.73
C SER A 91 10.17 7.41 -7.33
N GLU A 92 9.58 8.37 -6.63
CA GLU A 92 9.45 9.77 -7.07
C GLU A 92 8.65 9.94 -8.37
N THR A 93 7.82 8.95 -8.71
CA THR A 93 6.92 9.02 -9.86
C THR A 93 5.78 10.00 -9.62
N ILE A 94 5.32 10.07 -8.35
CA ILE A 94 4.31 11.03 -7.90
C ILE A 94 4.82 11.75 -6.67
N SER A 95 4.25 12.93 -6.37
CA SER A 95 4.58 13.69 -5.17
C SER A 95 3.93 13.05 -3.94
N SER A 96 4.71 12.95 -2.85
CA SER A 96 4.23 12.41 -1.58
C SER A 96 3.74 13.48 -0.59
N GLU A 97 3.71 14.75 -1.00
CA GLU A 97 3.40 15.88 -0.10
C GLU A 97 2.07 15.75 0.62
N LYS A 98 1.05 15.19 -0.03
CA LYS A 98 -0.31 15.09 0.52
C LYS A 98 -0.65 13.71 1.09
N PHE A 99 0.29 12.79 1.13
CA PHE A 99 0.01 11.43 1.58
C PHE A 99 -0.52 11.37 3.00
N SER A 100 -0.02 12.25 3.89
CA SER A 100 -0.48 12.29 5.28
C SER A 100 -1.90 12.81 5.46
N HIS A 101 -2.50 13.35 4.41
CA HIS A 101 -3.86 13.90 4.46
C HIS A 101 -4.95 12.85 4.17
N TYR A 102 -4.58 11.64 3.79
CA TYR A 102 -5.53 10.63 3.32
C TYR A 102 -5.31 9.29 4.01
N LEU A 103 -6.41 8.58 4.22
CA LEU A 103 -6.40 7.15 4.47
C LEU A 103 -6.79 6.47 3.17
N LEU A 104 -5.93 5.57 2.71
CA LEU A 104 -6.11 4.89 1.42
C LEU A 104 -6.31 3.40 1.64
N MET A 105 -7.40 2.86 1.12
CA MET A 105 -7.66 1.43 1.08
C MET A 105 -8.37 1.11 -0.23
N GLY A 106 -8.01 0.00 -0.84
CA GLY A 106 -8.65 -0.45 -2.07
C GLY A 106 -7.91 -1.65 -2.66
N GLU A 107 -8.68 -2.57 -3.23
CA GLU A 107 -8.12 -3.68 -3.98
C GLU A 107 -7.89 -3.26 -5.42
N LEU A 108 -6.77 -3.67 -6.02
CA LEU A 108 -6.49 -3.41 -7.43
C LEU A 108 -6.79 -4.65 -8.27
N SER A 109 -7.45 -4.42 -9.40
CA SER A 109 -7.48 -5.37 -10.49
C SER A 109 -6.18 -5.28 -11.29
N LEU A 110 -5.90 -6.27 -12.11
CA LEU A 110 -4.64 -6.32 -12.87
C LEU A 110 -4.50 -5.17 -13.87
N ASP A 111 -5.61 -4.54 -14.25
CA ASP A 111 -5.61 -3.35 -15.13
C ASP A 111 -5.47 -2.02 -14.38
N GLY A 112 -5.41 -2.08 -13.04
CA GLY A 112 -5.31 -0.88 -12.20
C GLY A 112 -6.65 -0.34 -11.72
N SER A 113 -7.78 -0.96 -12.09
CA SER A 113 -9.09 -0.56 -11.56
C SER A 113 -9.14 -0.81 -10.06
N ILE A 114 -9.74 0.13 -9.33
CA ILE A 114 -9.90 0.02 -7.88
C ILE A 114 -11.23 -0.64 -7.59
N GLN A 115 -11.19 -1.76 -6.88
CA GLN A 115 -12.39 -2.49 -6.49
C GLN A 115 -12.88 -2.01 -5.14
N PRO A 116 -14.21 -2.02 -4.89
CA PRO A 116 -14.74 -1.66 -3.59
C PRO A 116 -14.30 -2.66 -2.52
N ILE A 117 -14.08 -2.14 -1.31
CA ILE A 117 -13.70 -2.97 -0.17
C ILE A 117 -14.94 -3.33 0.65
N LYS A 118 -14.90 -4.50 1.29
CA LYS A 118 -15.95 -4.92 2.23
C LYS A 118 -15.70 -4.26 3.59
N GLY A 119 -16.78 -3.98 4.32
CA GLY A 119 -16.70 -3.41 5.65
C GLY A 119 -16.42 -1.91 5.64
N CYS A 120 -17.07 -1.20 4.74
CA CYS A 120 -16.87 0.22 4.55
C CYS A 120 -17.17 1.01 5.81
N LEU A 121 -16.13 1.46 6.51
CA LEU A 121 -16.23 2.59 7.39
C LEU A 121 -16.03 3.83 6.54
N LEU A 122 -17.10 4.61 6.39
CA LEU A 122 -16.99 5.91 5.75
C LEU A 122 -16.19 6.83 6.66
N TYR A 123 -14.92 6.95 6.36
CA TYR A 123 -14.07 7.94 7.00
C TYR A 123 -13.99 9.17 6.12
N THR A 124 -14.58 10.25 6.59
CA THR A 124 -14.35 11.55 5.95
C THR A 124 -13.17 12.19 6.67
N SER A 125 -12.06 12.25 6.01
CA SER A 125 -10.92 13.03 6.48
C SER A 125 -11.29 14.51 6.49
N PRO A 126 -10.96 15.24 7.56
CA PRO A 126 -11.15 16.68 7.57
C PRO A 126 -10.29 17.37 6.53
#